data_a0b19c44d334e65b4e49e93b5e602795
#
_entry.id   a0b19c44d334e65b4e49e93b5e602795
#
_cell.length_a   1.000
_cell.length_b   1.000
_cell.length_c   1.000
_cell.angle_alpha   90.00
_cell.angle_beta   90.00
_cell.angle_gamma   90.00
#
_symmetry.space_group_name_H-M   'P 1'
#
loop_
_entity.id
_entity.type
_entity.pdbx_description
1 polymer ?
#
loop_
_entity_poly.entity_id
_entity_poly.type
_entity_poly.pdbx_seq_one_letter_code
_entity_poly.pdbx_strand_id
1 'polypeptide(L)'
;MVLLFSGKPGSGKTLSAVRYIYKDKRKNVYTNVKLEIPGKKIVQILPSNVQELKGLRDGIVFVDEANFVFSSRFWSRIPKDLIQFWAMHRKRGVDLVLTSHSVKRIDIILRELVSYEIRCKTLGCFIINNWYDVDYNEKTRTAMFFGPRYYKYYDTFEIVSNSAWV
;
A
#
# COMPACT_ATOMS: atom_id res chain seq x y z
N MET A 1 -10.29 -0.43 -5.60
CA MET A 1 -10.31 0.14 -4.22
C MET A 1 -8.92 0.60 -3.85
N VAL A 2 -8.79 1.70 -3.10
CA VAL A 2 -7.50 2.18 -2.59
C VAL A 2 -7.50 2.11 -1.06
N LEU A 3 -6.55 1.37 -0.49
CA LEU A 3 -6.37 1.20 0.95
C LEU A 3 -5.07 1.84 1.39
N LEU A 4 -5.12 2.64 2.43
CA LEU A 4 -3.95 3.25 3.04
C LEU A 4 -3.77 2.77 4.47
N PHE A 5 -2.73 2.00 4.73
CA PHE A 5 -2.30 1.61 6.07
C PHE A 5 -1.40 2.70 6.66
N SER A 6 -1.86 3.36 7.70
CA SER A 6 -1.17 4.48 8.33
C SER A 6 -0.78 4.20 9.79
N GLY A 7 0.24 4.90 10.28
CA GLY A 7 0.67 4.79 11.67
C GLY A 7 2.17 5.05 11.86
N LYS A 8 2.61 5.15 13.10
CA LYS A 8 4.02 5.38 13.46
C LYS A 8 4.93 4.24 12.97
N PRO A 9 6.25 4.46 12.87
CA PRO A 9 7.21 3.36 12.70
C PRO A 9 6.96 2.26 13.74
N GLY A 10 7.06 1.00 13.33
CA GLY A 10 6.79 -0.15 14.20
C GLY A 10 5.32 -0.43 14.53
N SER A 11 4.36 0.33 13.98
CA SER A 11 2.92 0.10 14.25
C SER A 11 2.30 -1.08 13.49
N GLY A 12 3.08 -1.81 12.68
CA GLY A 12 2.62 -2.98 11.93
C GLY A 12 1.88 -2.67 10.62
N LYS A 13 2.12 -1.50 9.99
CA LYS A 13 1.52 -1.11 8.70
C LYS A 13 1.77 -2.13 7.60
N THR A 14 3.05 -2.38 7.32
CA THR A 14 3.48 -3.32 6.27
C THR A 14 2.92 -4.72 6.54
N LEU A 15 2.99 -5.18 7.79
CA LEU A 15 2.46 -6.48 8.18
C LEU A 15 0.92 -6.57 8.00
N SER A 16 0.22 -5.47 8.28
CA SER A 16 -1.23 -5.38 8.05
C SER A 16 -1.58 -5.44 6.56
N ALA A 17 -0.80 -4.76 5.73
CA ALA A 17 -0.93 -4.82 4.27
C ALA A 17 -0.64 -6.23 3.75
N VAL A 18 0.45 -6.86 4.19
CA VAL A 18 0.80 -8.25 3.84
C VAL A 18 -0.31 -9.22 4.23
N ARG A 19 -0.86 -9.09 5.44
CA ARG A 19 -2.02 -9.90 5.86
C ARG A 19 -3.24 -9.67 4.98
N TYR A 20 -3.51 -8.43 4.58
CA TYR A 20 -4.61 -8.12 3.67
C TYR A 20 -4.40 -8.84 2.34
N ILE A 21 -3.22 -8.71 1.74
CA ILE A 21 -2.83 -9.36 0.47
C ILE A 21 -2.93 -10.89 0.58
N TYR A 22 -2.44 -11.46 1.69
CA TYR A 22 -2.53 -12.90 1.94
C TYR A 22 -3.97 -13.41 1.90
N LYS A 23 -4.93 -12.65 2.46
CA LYS A 23 -6.34 -13.02 2.52
C LYS A 23 -7.14 -12.72 1.26
N ASP A 24 -6.65 -11.84 0.40
CA ASP A 24 -7.31 -11.49 -0.86
C ASP A 24 -7.30 -12.69 -1.83
N LYS A 25 -8.32 -12.80 -2.66
CA LYS A 25 -8.45 -13.91 -3.63
C LYS A 25 -7.60 -13.72 -4.89
N ARG A 26 -7.22 -12.50 -5.22
CA ARG A 26 -6.40 -12.20 -6.41
C ARG A 26 -5.01 -12.80 -6.28
N LYS A 27 -4.50 -13.31 -7.37
CA LYS A 27 -3.21 -14.00 -7.42
C LYS A 27 -2.06 -13.05 -7.74
N ASN A 28 -2.29 -12.08 -8.62
CA ASN A 28 -1.24 -11.17 -9.07
C ASN A 28 -1.01 -10.06 -8.02
N VAL A 29 0.23 -9.90 -7.60
CA VAL A 29 0.67 -8.85 -6.68
C VAL A 29 1.89 -8.17 -7.26
N TYR A 30 1.79 -6.87 -7.45
CA TYR A 30 2.83 -6.00 -7.98
C TYR A 30 3.33 -5.11 -6.85
N THR A 31 4.62 -5.09 -6.56
CA THR A 31 5.12 -4.45 -5.35
C THR A 31 6.56 -3.96 -5.47
N ASN A 32 6.91 -2.96 -4.67
CA ASN A 32 8.27 -2.42 -4.54
C ASN A 32 9.09 -3.09 -3.42
N VAL A 33 8.53 -4.10 -2.75
CA VAL A 33 9.22 -4.85 -1.69
C VAL A 33 9.21 -6.33 -1.98
N LYS A 34 10.18 -7.06 -1.45
CA LYS A 34 10.25 -8.51 -1.58
C LYS A 34 9.19 -9.17 -0.70
N LEU A 35 8.32 -9.96 -1.32
CA LEU A 35 7.28 -10.74 -0.64
C LEU A 35 7.37 -12.21 -1.04
N GLU A 36 7.03 -13.08 -0.08
CA GLU A 36 6.93 -14.54 -0.30
C GLU A 36 5.59 -15.03 0.26
N ILE A 37 4.51 -14.79 -0.48
CA ILE A 37 3.14 -15.14 -0.03
C ILE A 37 2.66 -16.38 -0.78
N PRO A 38 2.33 -17.50 -0.09
CA PRO A 38 1.84 -18.70 -0.74
C PRO A 38 0.61 -18.45 -1.61
N GLY A 39 0.62 -18.99 -2.82
CA GLY A 39 -0.50 -18.88 -3.77
C GLY A 39 -0.59 -17.52 -4.47
N LYS A 40 0.37 -16.62 -4.27
CA LYS A 40 0.46 -15.33 -4.97
C LYS A 40 1.58 -15.36 -6.01
N LYS A 41 1.35 -14.71 -7.14
CA LYS A 41 2.36 -14.40 -8.15
C LYS A 41 2.87 -12.98 -7.83
N ILE A 42 4.06 -12.92 -7.24
CA ILE A 42 4.70 -11.65 -6.86
C ILE A 42 5.55 -11.16 -8.02
N VAL A 43 5.35 -9.92 -8.42
CA VAL A 43 6.14 -9.23 -9.44
C VAL A 43 6.66 -7.95 -8.83
N GLN A 44 7.98 -7.82 -8.79
CA GLN A 44 8.60 -6.57 -8.36
C GLN A 44 8.45 -5.50 -9.44
N ILE A 45 8.04 -4.32 -9.03
CA ILE A 45 7.88 -3.16 -9.89
C ILE A 45 8.49 -1.92 -9.25
N LEU A 46 8.81 -0.95 -10.08
CA LEU A 46 9.12 0.41 -9.64
C LEU A 46 7.84 1.28 -9.74
N PRO A 47 7.18 1.65 -8.63
CA PRO A 47 5.88 2.32 -8.65
C PRO A 47 5.86 3.69 -9.34
N SER A 48 7.03 4.28 -9.56
CA SER A 48 7.23 5.52 -10.33
C SER A 48 7.42 5.27 -11.83
N ASN A 49 7.67 4.03 -12.25
CA ASN A 49 7.86 3.69 -13.66
C ASN A 49 6.52 3.45 -14.36
N VAL A 50 6.06 4.47 -15.09
CA VAL A 50 4.79 4.44 -15.83
C VAL A 50 4.71 3.28 -16.83
N GLN A 51 5.83 2.91 -17.45
CA GLN A 51 5.83 1.83 -18.45
C GLN A 51 5.53 0.47 -17.82
N GLU A 52 6.09 0.19 -16.65
CA GLU A 52 5.77 -1.03 -15.91
C GLU A 52 4.30 -1.06 -15.48
N LEU A 53 3.76 0.10 -15.06
CA LEU A 53 2.38 0.20 -14.58
C LEU A 53 1.34 0.06 -15.70
N LYS A 54 1.64 0.51 -16.92
CA LYS A 54 0.69 0.45 -18.05
C LYS A 54 0.21 -0.97 -18.39
N GLY A 55 1.03 -1.98 -18.14
CA GLY A 55 0.73 -3.39 -18.39
C GLY A 55 -0.05 -4.10 -17.28
N LEU A 56 -0.21 -3.49 -16.10
CA LEU A 56 -0.79 -4.16 -14.94
C LEU A 56 -2.31 -4.32 -15.08
N ARG A 57 -2.80 -5.53 -14.78
CA ARG A 57 -4.23 -5.89 -14.78
C ARG A 57 -4.52 -6.93 -13.71
N ASP A 58 -5.77 -6.94 -13.25
CA ASP A 58 -6.37 -7.98 -12.40
C ASP A 58 -5.48 -8.41 -11.22
N GLY A 59 -5.17 -7.44 -10.34
CA GLY A 59 -4.28 -7.71 -9.22
C GLY A 59 -4.31 -6.66 -8.13
N ILE A 60 -3.33 -6.75 -7.25
CA ILE A 60 -3.05 -5.78 -6.21
C ILE A 60 -1.72 -5.11 -6.53
N VAL A 61 -1.70 -3.78 -6.54
CA VAL A 61 -0.45 -3.02 -6.50
C VAL A 61 -0.22 -2.62 -5.04
N PHE A 62 0.83 -3.16 -4.45
CA PHE A 62 1.25 -2.85 -3.10
C PHE A 62 2.49 -1.95 -3.13
N VAL A 63 2.37 -0.76 -2.54
CA VAL A 63 3.48 0.18 -2.40
C VAL A 63 3.76 0.41 -0.92
N ASP A 64 4.87 -0.13 -0.46
CA ASP A 64 5.36 0.13 0.89
C ASP A 64 6.06 1.49 0.94
N GLU A 65 5.89 2.20 2.05
CA GLU A 65 6.40 3.56 2.27
C GLU A 65 6.04 4.53 1.12
N ALA A 66 4.77 4.54 0.72
CA ALA A 66 4.25 5.33 -0.39
C ALA A 66 4.56 6.85 -0.27
N ASN A 67 4.81 7.34 0.94
CA ASN A 67 5.25 8.71 1.19
C ASN A 67 6.63 9.06 0.60
N PHE A 68 7.48 8.07 0.31
CA PHE A 68 8.74 8.30 -0.39
C PHE A 68 8.54 8.32 -1.91
N VAL A 69 7.66 7.49 -2.42
CA VAL A 69 7.36 7.41 -3.86
C VAL A 69 6.47 8.58 -4.31
N PHE A 70 5.47 8.93 -3.49
CA PHE A 70 4.43 9.92 -3.80
C PHE A 70 4.40 11.04 -2.76
N SER A 71 5.57 11.63 -2.51
CA SER A 71 5.69 12.71 -1.55
C SER A 71 4.96 13.97 -2.02
N SER A 72 4.14 14.54 -1.16
CA SER A 72 3.50 15.84 -1.38
C SER A 72 4.49 16.99 -1.64
N ARG A 73 5.78 16.81 -1.31
CA ARG A 73 6.84 17.79 -1.57
C ARG A 73 7.33 17.79 -3.01
N PHE A 74 7.09 16.72 -3.77
CA PHE A 74 7.59 16.53 -5.13
C PHE A 74 6.48 16.35 -6.17
N TRP A 75 5.27 16.81 -5.85
CA TRP A 75 4.10 16.65 -6.70
C TRP A 75 4.30 17.13 -8.14
N SER A 76 5.05 18.22 -8.35
CA SER A 76 5.35 18.78 -9.68
C SER A 76 6.21 17.86 -10.56
N ARG A 77 6.85 16.85 -9.96
CA ARG A 77 7.68 15.86 -10.66
C ARG A 77 6.93 14.57 -10.98
N ILE A 78 5.71 14.40 -10.46
CA ILE A 78 4.92 13.21 -10.73
C ILE A 78 4.40 13.26 -12.17
N PRO A 79 4.74 12.29 -13.03
CA PRO A 79 4.28 12.27 -14.42
C PRO A 79 2.75 12.21 -14.50
N LYS A 80 2.14 12.98 -15.43
CA LYS A 80 0.68 12.97 -15.63
C LYS A 80 0.14 11.57 -15.93
N ASP A 81 0.86 10.77 -16.68
CA ASP A 81 0.50 9.39 -16.99
C ASP A 81 0.41 8.50 -15.74
N LEU A 82 1.24 8.77 -14.74
CA LEU A 82 1.22 8.07 -13.47
C LEU A 82 -0.06 8.41 -12.69
N ILE A 83 -0.41 9.69 -12.63
CA ILE A 83 -1.67 10.15 -12.02
C ILE A 83 -2.87 9.50 -12.72
N GLN A 84 -2.85 9.48 -14.06
CA GLN A 84 -3.90 8.86 -14.87
C GLN A 84 -4.01 7.35 -14.59
N PHE A 85 -2.88 6.64 -14.45
CA PHE A 85 -2.88 5.23 -14.10
C PHE A 85 -3.59 5.00 -12.76
N TRP A 86 -3.22 5.76 -11.74
CA TRP A 86 -3.80 5.65 -10.40
C TRP A 86 -5.29 5.99 -10.38
N ALA A 87 -5.72 7.02 -11.12
CA ALA A 87 -7.13 7.38 -11.25
C ALA A 87 -7.95 6.28 -11.97
N MET A 88 -7.33 5.58 -12.93
CA MET A 88 -8.00 4.54 -13.73
C MET A 88 -7.79 3.10 -13.21
N HIS A 89 -7.21 2.90 -12.04
CA HIS A 89 -6.89 1.58 -11.50
C HIS A 89 -8.09 0.62 -11.50
N ARG A 90 -9.29 1.11 -11.19
CA ARG A 90 -10.53 0.29 -11.18
C ARG A 90 -10.86 -0.29 -12.55
N LYS A 91 -10.69 0.49 -13.62
CA LYS A 91 -10.94 0.02 -14.99
C LYS A 91 -9.97 -1.09 -15.43
N ARG A 92 -8.87 -1.26 -14.72
CA ARG A 92 -7.86 -2.29 -14.96
C ARG A 92 -8.01 -3.51 -14.05
N GLY A 93 -9.05 -3.54 -13.19
CA GLY A 93 -9.20 -4.59 -12.19
C GLY A 93 -8.13 -4.57 -11.09
N VAL A 94 -7.46 -3.42 -10.88
CA VAL A 94 -6.35 -3.29 -9.94
C VAL A 94 -6.82 -2.58 -8.68
N ASP A 95 -6.49 -3.13 -7.50
CA ASP A 95 -6.61 -2.45 -6.23
C ASP A 95 -5.24 -1.96 -5.75
N LEU A 96 -5.25 -0.83 -5.06
CA LEU A 96 -4.05 -0.22 -4.50
C LEU A 96 -4.00 -0.44 -3.00
N VAL A 97 -2.88 -0.92 -2.53
CA VAL A 97 -2.56 -1.10 -1.10
C VAL A 97 -1.32 -0.29 -0.82
N LEU A 98 -1.45 0.73 0.00
CA LEU A 98 -0.40 1.69 0.30
C LEU A 98 -0.07 1.64 1.79
N THR A 99 1.20 1.82 2.15
CA THR A 99 1.56 2.15 3.54
C THR A 99 2.16 3.54 3.61
N SER A 100 1.93 4.23 4.71
CA SER A 100 2.57 5.53 4.99
C SER A 100 2.59 5.83 6.47
N HIS A 101 3.53 6.65 6.91
CA HIS A 101 3.55 7.14 8.28
C HIS A 101 2.34 8.04 8.62
N SER A 102 1.83 8.76 7.63
CA SER A 102 0.68 9.65 7.77
C SER A 102 0.03 9.91 6.41
N VAL A 103 -1.29 10.01 6.39
CA VAL A 103 -2.07 10.42 5.20
C VAL A 103 -1.58 11.76 4.65
N LYS A 104 -1.21 12.69 5.53
CA LYS A 104 -0.75 14.05 5.17
C LYS A 104 0.57 14.08 4.39
N ARG A 105 1.35 12.99 4.41
CA ARG A 105 2.63 12.89 3.69
C ARG A 105 2.49 12.42 2.25
N ILE A 106 1.32 11.93 1.89
CA ILE A 106 1.01 11.49 0.52
C ILE A 106 0.45 12.69 -0.26
N ASP A 107 0.76 12.74 -1.54
CA ASP A 107 0.23 13.73 -2.46
C ASP A 107 -1.30 13.79 -2.43
N ILE A 108 -1.87 14.99 -2.57
CA ILE A 108 -3.29 15.25 -2.44
C ILE A 108 -4.11 14.43 -3.44
N ILE A 109 -3.63 14.29 -4.68
CA ILE A 109 -4.34 13.56 -5.74
C ILE A 109 -4.50 12.07 -5.38
N LEU A 110 -3.44 11.45 -4.85
CA LEU A 110 -3.52 10.07 -4.38
C LEU A 110 -4.36 9.95 -3.12
N ARG A 111 -4.31 10.94 -2.25
CA ARG A 111 -5.11 10.97 -1.02
C ARG A 111 -6.61 11.00 -1.33
N GLU A 112 -7.03 11.74 -2.35
CA GLU A 112 -8.42 11.78 -2.81
C GLU A 112 -8.91 10.45 -3.42
N LEU A 113 -7.99 9.58 -3.83
CA LEU A 113 -8.35 8.24 -4.31
C LEU A 113 -8.50 7.22 -3.18
N VAL A 114 -8.03 7.53 -1.97
CA VAL A 114 -8.08 6.60 -0.83
C VAL A 114 -9.52 6.37 -0.40
N SER A 115 -9.99 5.13 -0.50
CA SER A 115 -11.32 4.74 -0.03
C SER A 115 -11.37 4.49 1.48
N TYR A 116 -10.33 3.83 2.02
CA TYR A 116 -10.23 3.54 3.44
C TYR A 116 -8.83 3.83 3.98
N GLU A 117 -8.79 4.53 5.13
CA GLU A 117 -7.59 4.63 5.96
C GLU A 117 -7.64 3.56 7.06
N ILE A 118 -6.59 2.75 7.14
CA ILE A 118 -6.43 1.72 8.17
C ILE A 118 -5.35 2.19 9.14
N ARG A 119 -5.75 2.70 10.30
CA ARG A 119 -4.82 3.14 11.35
C ARG A 119 -4.33 1.94 12.14
N CYS A 120 -3.04 1.66 12.03
CA CYS A 120 -2.39 0.52 12.63
C CYS A 120 -1.77 0.87 13.98
N LYS A 121 -1.95 -0.03 14.97
CA LYS A 121 -1.31 0.04 16.29
C LYS A 121 -0.84 -1.34 16.70
N THR A 122 0.32 -1.41 17.34
CA THR A 122 0.86 -2.64 17.91
C THR A 122 0.56 -2.71 19.40
N LEU A 123 0.14 -3.87 19.88
CA LEU A 123 -0.06 -4.20 21.27
C LEU A 123 0.64 -5.55 21.56
N GLY A 124 1.89 -5.50 21.99
CA GLY A 124 2.72 -6.70 22.11
C GLY A 124 2.86 -7.43 20.76
N CYS A 125 2.45 -8.70 20.72
CA CYS A 125 2.45 -9.50 19.48
C CYS A 125 1.20 -9.31 18.63
N PHE A 126 0.24 -8.51 19.06
CA PHE A 126 -0.98 -8.25 18.33
C PHE A 126 -0.92 -6.92 17.58
N ILE A 127 -1.56 -6.89 16.43
CA ILE A 127 -1.73 -5.68 15.63
C ILE A 127 -3.21 -5.37 15.55
N ILE A 128 -3.55 -4.12 15.85
CA ILE A 128 -4.91 -3.59 15.83
C ILE A 128 -5.05 -2.64 14.65
N ASN A 129 -6.01 -2.92 13.79
CA ASN A 129 -6.34 -2.15 12.59
C ASN A 129 -7.70 -1.49 12.77
N ASN A 130 -7.72 -0.17 12.88
CA ASN A 130 -8.94 0.62 12.89
C ASN A 130 -9.19 1.16 11.49
N TRP A 131 -10.29 0.77 10.89
CA TRP A 131 -10.69 1.15 9.54
C TRP A 131 -11.56 2.39 9.59
N TYR A 132 -11.24 3.36 8.78
CA TYR A 132 -12.00 4.59 8.60
C TYR A 132 -12.36 4.74 7.13
N ASP A 133 -13.63 5.00 6.87
CA ASP A 133 -14.07 5.49 5.57
C ASP A 133 -13.60 6.93 5.42
N VAL A 134 -12.90 7.24 4.33
CA VAL A 134 -12.28 8.56 4.15
C VAL A 134 -13.31 9.60 3.76
N ASP A 135 -14.31 9.22 2.96
CA ASP A 135 -15.34 10.14 2.47
C ASP A 135 -16.25 10.64 3.62
N TYR A 136 -16.58 9.73 4.56
CA TYR A 136 -17.46 10.05 5.70
C TYR A 136 -16.69 10.34 6.99
N ASN A 137 -15.37 10.13 7.00
CA ASN A 137 -14.50 10.24 8.19
C ASN A 137 -15.03 9.41 9.38
N GLU A 138 -15.67 8.29 9.08
CA GLU A 138 -16.29 7.41 10.08
C GLU A 138 -15.48 6.13 10.27
N LYS A 139 -15.40 5.69 11.53
CA LYS A 139 -14.82 4.39 11.87
C LYS A 139 -15.79 3.28 11.51
N THR A 140 -15.41 2.45 10.54
CA THR A 140 -16.26 1.35 10.05
C THR A 140 -16.07 0.05 10.80
N ARG A 141 -14.82 -0.26 11.21
CA ARG A 141 -14.53 -1.51 11.94
C ARG A 141 -13.18 -1.46 12.66
N THR A 142 -13.03 -2.37 13.61
CA THR A 142 -11.73 -2.72 14.22
C THR A 142 -11.43 -4.20 13.94
N ALA A 143 -10.21 -4.50 13.57
CA ALA A 143 -9.72 -5.86 13.42
C ALA A 143 -8.41 -6.02 14.18
N MET A 144 -8.24 -7.16 14.85
CA MET A 144 -7.01 -7.52 15.55
C MET A 144 -6.47 -8.84 15.01
N PHE A 145 -5.15 -8.99 14.98
CA PHE A 145 -4.53 -10.23 14.57
C PHE A 145 -3.16 -10.44 15.21
N PHE A 146 -2.73 -11.69 15.27
CA PHE A 146 -1.43 -12.09 15.79
C PHE A 146 -0.35 -11.87 14.72
N GLY A 147 0.53 -10.90 14.94
CA GLY A 147 1.54 -10.44 14.00
C GLY A 147 2.54 -11.49 13.57
N PRO A 148 3.16 -12.26 14.51
CA PRO A 148 4.19 -13.25 14.19
C PRO A 148 3.83 -14.27 13.11
N ARG A 149 2.54 -14.56 12.95
CA ARG A 149 2.05 -15.46 11.90
C ARG A 149 2.43 -15.02 10.48
N TYR A 150 2.64 -13.72 10.27
CA TYR A 150 2.85 -13.11 8.96
C TYR A 150 4.28 -12.63 8.72
N TYR A 151 5.18 -12.67 9.74
CA TYR A 151 6.57 -12.21 9.61
C TYR A 151 7.34 -12.93 8.50
N LYS A 152 7.07 -14.20 8.30
CA LYS A 152 7.72 -15.02 7.27
C LYS A 152 7.41 -14.63 5.83
N TYR A 153 6.46 -13.74 5.59
CA TYR A 153 6.01 -13.38 4.25
C TYR A 153 6.68 -12.13 3.69
N TYR A 154 7.45 -11.39 4.51
CA TYR A 154 8.20 -10.23 4.05
C TYR A 154 9.44 -10.01 4.91
N ASP A 155 10.48 -9.38 4.34
CA ASP A 155 11.67 -9.01 5.08
C ASP A 155 11.49 -7.63 5.72
N THR A 156 11.52 -7.60 7.05
CA THR A 156 11.36 -6.37 7.84
C THR A 156 12.57 -5.43 7.71
N PHE A 157 13.72 -5.96 7.31
CA PHE A 157 14.97 -5.20 7.18
C PHE A 157 15.28 -4.77 5.75
N GLU A 158 14.39 -5.08 4.79
CA GLU A 158 14.56 -4.64 3.42
C GLU A 158 14.48 -3.11 3.34
N ILE A 159 15.57 -2.50 2.90
CA ILE A 159 15.59 -1.08 2.57
C ILE A 159 14.85 -0.92 1.24
N VAL A 160 13.68 -0.33 1.26
CA VAL A 160 12.91 -0.03 0.06
C VAL A 160 13.73 0.91 -0.81
N SER A 161 14.28 0.41 -1.91
CA SER A 161 15.05 1.22 -2.85
C SER A 161 14.10 2.12 -3.64
N ASN A 162 13.90 3.33 -3.16
CA ASN A 162 13.09 4.35 -3.82
C ASN A 162 13.95 5.24 -4.74
N SER A 163 14.87 4.66 -5.51
CA SER A 163 15.81 5.37 -6.38
C SER A 163 15.15 6.02 -7.62
N ALA A 164 13.91 6.42 -7.53
CA ALA A 164 13.15 6.93 -8.67
C ALA A 164 13.29 8.44 -8.94
N TRP A 165 14.04 9.18 -8.12
CA TRP A 165 14.07 10.64 -8.21
C TRP A 165 15.48 11.22 -8.02
N VAL A 166 16.52 10.52 -8.47
CA VAL A 166 17.85 11.09 -8.65
C VAL A 166 18.02 11.54 -10.08
#